data_abcd1301ba63c44fd31c5ec3623219fb
#
_entry.id   abcd1301ba63c44fd31c5ec3623219fb
#
_cell.length_a   1.000
_cell.length_b   1.000
_cell.length_c   1.000
_cell.angle_alpha   90.00
_cell.angle_beta   90.00
_cell.angle_gamma   90.00
#
_symmetry.space_group_name_H-M   'P 1'
#
loop_
_entity.id
_entity.type
_entity.pdbx_description
1 polymer ?
#
loop_
_entity_poly.entity_id
_entity_poly.type
_entity_poly.pdbx_seq_one_letter_code
_entity_poly.pdbx_strand_id
1 'polypeptide(L)'
;MANTIPKAATSAHASELSRSFIRELILGSDAQGYVSHCQAIVDASEPKFSAVQAPACILAGDEDKSAPLEGCKYIHDQIGSSKKDLKVLDQCGHWHCVEVPEKVAKAIDSFCSSL
;
A
#
# COMPACT_ATOMS: atom_id res chain seq x y z
N MET A 1 -12.47 11.68 10.05
CA MET A 1 -11.60 10.63 9.50
C MET A 1 -12.43 9.46 8.96
N ALA A 2 -13.20 8.73 9.76
CA ALA A 2 -13.94 7.52 9.32
C ALA A 2 -14.91 7.74 8.14
N ASN A 3 -15.45 8.91 7.94
CA ASN A 3 -16.34 9.23 6.82
C ASN A 3 -15.61 9.83 5.60
N THR A 4 -14.37 10.27 5.77
CA THR A 4 -13.60 10.97 4.73
C THR A 4 -12.54 10.08 4.10
N ILE A 5 -11.77 9.36 4.93
CA ILE A 5 -10.65 8.51 4.46
C ILE A 5 -11.12 7.43 3.49
N PRO A 6 -12.23 6.67 3.74
CA PRO A 6 -12.65 5.63 2.80
C PRO A 6 -12.92 6.14 1.38
N LYS A 7 -13.34 7.41 1.25
CA LYS A 7 -13.56 8.03 -0.07
C LYS A 7 -12.29 8.61 -0.67
N ALA A 8 -11.42 9.19 0.17
CA ALA A 8 -10.21 9.88 -0.30
C ALA A 8 -9.08 8.92 -0.66
N ALA A 9 -8.99 7.79 0.04
CA ALA A 9 -7.90 6.82 -0.08
C ALA A 9 -8.25 5.57 -0.91
N THR A 10 -9.47 5.48 -1.44
CA THR A 10 -9.85 4.42 -2.39
C THR A 10 -9.96 4.97 -3.81
N SER A 11 -9.86 4.07 -4.79
CA SER A 11 -10.10 4.39 -6.19
C SER A 11 -11.56 4.80 -6.45
N ALA A 12 -11.81 5.39 -7.61
CA ALA A 12 -13.18 5.68 -8.07
C ALA A 12 -14.01 4.38 -8.25
N HIS A 13 -13.35 3.26 -8.47
CA HIS A 13 -13.93 1.95 -8.74
C HIS A 13 -14.18 1.10 -7.49
N ALA A 14 -13.71 1.53 -6.31
CA ALA A 14 -13.91 0.80 -5.07
C ALA A 14 -15.41 0.61 -4.75
N SER A 15 -15.77 -0.60 -4.30
CA SER A 15 -17.15 -0.91 -3.94
C SER A 15 -17.57 -0.19 -2.66
N GLU A 16 -18.89 0.03 -2.48
CA GLU A 16 -19.42 0.55 -1.22
C GLU A 16 -19.14 -0.40 -0.04
N LEU A 17 -19.08 -1.71 -0.29
CA LEU A 17 -18.69 -2.70 0.71
C LEU A 17 -17.24 -2.48 1.16
N SER A 18 -16.31 -2.28 0.22
CA SER A 18 -14.91 -1.97 0.52
C SER A 18 -14.79 -0.69 1.37
N ARG A 19 -15.48 0.37 0.99
CA ARG A 19 -15.48 1.63 1.74
C ARG A 19 -16.07 1.48 3.14
N SER A 20 -17.16 0.72 3.27
CA SER A 20 -17.78 0.43 4.56
C SER A 20 -16.86 -0.39 5.46
N PHE A 21 -16.19 -1.40 4.91
CA PHE A 21 -15.21 -2.20 5.64
C PHE A 21 -14.03 -1.34 6.14
N ILE A 22 -13.47 -0.49 5.29
CA ILE A 22 -12.39 0.44 5.68
C ILE A 22 -12.88 1.39 6.78
N ARG A 23 -14.11 1.87 6.69
CA ARG A 23 -14.71 2.71 7.72
C ARG A 23 -14.74 2.01 9.08
N GLU A 24 -15.17 0.75 9.11
CA GLU A 24 -15.22 -0.04 10.36
C GLU A 24 -13.82 -0.32 10.92
N LEU A 25 -12.82 -0.58 10.08
CA LEU A 25 -11.43 -0.70 10.52
C LEU A 25 -10.94 0.59 11.19
N ILE A 26 -11.25 1.76 10.62
CA ILE A 26 -10.86 3.06 11.20
C ILE A 26 -11.57 3.31 12.53
N LEU A 27 -12.85 2.96 12.64
CA LEU A 27 -13.62 3.12 13.88
C LEU A 27 -13.14 2.18 15.00
N GLY A 28 -12.68 0.98 14.63
CA GLY A 28 -12.12 0.01 15.58
C GLY A 28 -10.66 0.30 15.99
N SER A 29 -10.01 1.28 15.35
CA SER A 29 -8.62 1.61 15.68
C SER A 29 -8.50 2.42 16.97
N ASP A 30 -7.47 2.11 17.77
CA ASP A 30 -7.13 2.91 18.95
C ASP A 30 -6.55 4.27 18.55
N ALA A 31 -7.15 5.35 19.08
CA ALA A 31 -6.73 6.70 18.73
C ALA A 31 -5.29 7.03 19.19
N GLN A 32 -4.87 6.54 20.35
CA GLN A 32 -3.50 6.74 20.85
C GLN A 32 -2.49 5.97 20.00
N GLY A 33 -2.81 4.74 19.61
CA GLY A 33 -2.01 3.95 18.69
C GLY A 33 -1.84 4.65 17.34
N TYR A 34 -2.91 5.23 16.80
CA TYR A 34 -2.84 6.00 15.55
C TYR A 34 -1.92 7.23 15.66
N VAL A 35 -2.05 8.00 16.74
CA VAL A 35 -1.17 9.16 17.00
C VAL A 35 0.29 8.73 17.11
N SER A 36 0.57 7.62 17.80
CA SER A 36 1.94 7.07 17.92
C SER A 36 2.53 6.68 16.56
N HIS A 37 1.73 6.09 15.66
CA HIS A 37 2.17 5.79 14.30
C HIS A 37 2.46 7.07 13.49
N CYS A 38 1.61 8.08 13.60
CA CYS A 38 1.85 9.36 12.93
C CYS A 38 3.16 10.00 13.43
N GLN A 39 3.42 9.96 14.75
CA GLN A 39 4.66 10.47 15.33
C GLN A 39 5.88 9.69 14.82
N ALA A 40 5.79 8.36 14.78
CA ALA A 40 6.86 7.52 14.24
C ALA A 40 7.20 7.85 12.77
N ILE A 41 6.19 8.19 11.96
CA ILE A 41 6.41 8.64 10.57
C ILE A 41 7.14 10.00 10.53
N VAL A 42 6.73 10.94 11.40
CA VAL A 42 7.36 12.27 11.49
C VAL A 42 8.83 12.18 11.92
N ASP A 43 9.13 11.27 12.85
CA ASP A 43 10.46 11.08 13.41
C ASP A 43 11.37 10.17 12.56
N ALA A 44 10.79 9.49 11.56
CA ALA A 44 11.52 8.55 10.72
C ALA A 44 12.54 9.27 9.82
N SER A 45 13.74 8.71 9.75
CA SER A 45 14.69 9.02 8.67
C SER A 45 14.47 8.10 7.48
N GLU A 46 14.94 8.52 6.31
CA GLU A 46 14.85 7.70 5.12
C GLU A 46 15.55 6.35 5.33
N PRO A 47 14.86 5.22 5.07
CA PRO A 47 15.45 3.89 5.21
C PRO A 47 16.57 3.67 4.19
N LYS A 48 17.60 2.93 4.60
CA LYS A 48 18.65 2.50 3.66
C LYS A 48 18.13 1.35 2.78
N PHE A 49 17.34 1.68 1.76
CA PHE A 49 16.73 0.70 0.85
C PHE A 49 17.76 -0.22 0.19
N SER A 50 18.96 0.28 -0.10
CA SER A 50 20.06 -0.53 -0.66
C SER A 50 20.53 -1.68 0.24
N ALA A 51 20.20 -1.67 1.54
CA ALA A 51 20.46 -2.77 2.45
C ALA A 51 19.45 -3.92 2.35
N VAL A 52 18.31 -3.72 1.69
CA VAL A 52 17.30 -4.75 1.46
C VAL A 52 17.78 -5.67 0.35
N GLN A 53 18.27 -6.87 0.73
CA GLN A 53 18.78 -7.89 -0.20
C GLN A 53 17.79 -9.03 -0.44
N ALA A 54 16.75 -9.13 0.38
CA ALA A 54 15.67 -10.11 0.19
C ALA A 54 14.89 -9.83 -1.11
N PRO A 55 14.34 -10.86 -1.78
CA PRO A 55 13.42 -10.67 -2.87
C PRO A 55 12.28 -9.74 -2.47
N ALA A 56 11.94 -8.77 -3.30
CA ALA A 56 10.97 -7.74 -2.98
C ALA A 56 9.96 -7.51 -4.12
N CYS A 57 8.67 -7.54 -3.80
CA CYS A 57 7.60 -7.15 -4.71
C CYS A 57 6.88 -5.93 -4.16
N ILE A 58 6.87 -4.86 -4.92
CA ILE A 58 6.13 -3.64 -4.60
C ILE A 58 4.83 -3.66 -5.39
N LEU A 59 3.71 -3.50 -4.70
CA LEU A 59 2.39 -3.34 -5.31
C LEU A 59 1.96 -1.88 -5.17
N ALA A 60 1.63 -1.23 -6.27
CA ALA A 60 1.21 0.16 -6.31
C ALA A 60 -0.15 0.29 -6.99
N GLY A 61 -1.08 1.02 -6.39
CA GLY A 61 -2.34 1.38 -7.05
C GLY A 61 -2.13 2.57 -8.00
N ASP A 62 -2.74 2.51 -9.17
CA ASP A 62 -2.66 3.61 -10.15
C ASP A 62 -3.44 4.86 -9.73
N GLU A 63 -4.43 4.71 -8.85
CA GLU A 63 -5.21 5.80 -8.26
C GLU A 63 -4.82 6.10 -6.80
N ASP A 64 -3.70 5.56 -6.29
CA ASP A 64 -3.25 5.81 -4.92
C ASP A 64 -2.70 7.23 -4.76
N LYS A 65 -3.46 8.06 -4.03
CA LYS A 65 -3.07 9.44 -3.72
C LYS A 65 -2.27 9.56 -2.42
N SER A 66 -2.24 8.51 -1.60
CA SER A 66 -1.53 8.48 -0.31
C SER A 66 -0.07 8.03 -0.49
N ALA A 67 0.15 7.06 -1.38
CA ALA A 67 1.47 6.56 -1.76
C ALA A 67 1.60 6.60 -3.30
N PRO A 68 1.88 7.76 -3.89
CA PRO A 68 1.92 7.93 -5.33
C PRO A 68 2.93 7.00 -6.02
N LEU A 69 2.61 6.60 -7.24
CA LEU A 69 3.40 5.63 -8.03
C LEU A 69 4.88 6.02 -8.17
N GLU A 70 5.20 7.31 -8.21
CA GLU A 70 6.59 7.81 -8.27
C GLU A 70 7.37 7.42 -7.02
N GLY A 71 6.75 7.47 -5.83
CA GLY A 71 7.36 7.00 -4.59
C GLY A 71 7.63 5.49 -4.62
N CYS A 72 6.69 4.71 -5.14
CA CYS A 72 6.84 3.26 -5.31
C CYS A 72 8.00 2.92 -6.29
N LYS A 73 8.10 3.64 -7.39
CA LYS A 73 9.22 3.52 -8.35
C LYS A 73 10.56 3.86 -7.68
N TYR A 74 10.60 4.98 -6.95
CA TYR A 74 11.79 5.38 -6.22
C TYR A 74 12.27 4.28 -5.27
N ILE A 75 11.37 3.73 -4.44
CA ILE A 75 11.70 2.64 -3.52
C ILE A 75 12.21 1.41 -4.30
N HIS A 76 11.50 1.01 -5.36
CA HIS A 76 11.91 -0.10 -6.22
C HIS A 76 13.34 0.10 -6.75
N ASP A 77 13.67 1.28 -7.24
CA ASP A 77 14.98 1.56 -7.83
C ASP A 77 16.10 1.52 -6.77
N GLN A 78 15.80 1.95 -5.53
CA GLN A 78 16.76 1.99 -4.43
C GLN A 78 16.98 0.64 -3.72
N ILE A 79 16.03 -0.31 -3.81
CA ILE A 79 16.20 -1.65 -3.20
C ILE A 79 17.43 -2.35 -3.79
N GLY A 80 18.30 -2.87 -2.90
CA GLY A 80 19.55 -3.54 -3.26
C GLY A 80 19.38 -4.95 -3.80
N SER A 81 18.23 -5.57 -3.65
CA SER A 81 17.96 -6.91 -4.16
C SER A 81 18.02 -6.96 -5.69
N SER A 82 18.65 -7.99 -6.23
CA SER A 82 18.61 -8.31 -7.67
C SER A 82 17.26 -8.93 -8.09
N LYS A 83 16.51 -9.48 -7.15
CA LYS A 83 15.16 -10.02 -7.36
C LYS A 83 14.14 -9.03 -6.81
N LYS A 84 13.75 -8.06 -7.62
CA LYS A 84 12.75 -7.07 -7.28
C LYS A 84 11.79 -6.84 -8.42
N ASP A 85 10.53 -6.58 -8.11
CA ASP A 85 9.46 -6.35 -9.07
C ASP A 85 8.57 -5.21 -8.59
N LEU A 86 7.99 -4.46 -9.53
CA LEU A 86 6.99 -3.44 -9.29
C LEU A 86 5.76 -3.75 -10.14
N LYS A 87 4.65 -4.04 -9.48
CA LYS A 87 3.34 -4.28 -10.10
C LYS A 87 2.43 -3.09 -9.87
N VAL A 88 1.95 -2.51 -10.95
CA VAL A 88 0.91 -1.47 -10.89
C VAL A 88 -0.45 -2.14 -11.00
N LEU A 89 -1.31 -1.89 -10.03
CA LEU A 89 -2.67 -2.41 -9.95
C LEU A 89 -3.61 -1.35 -10.51
N ASP A 90 -4.23 -1.63 -11.63
CA ASP A 90 -5.18 -0.74 -12.29
C ASP A 90 -6.49 -0.61 -11.50
N GLN A 91 -7.11 0.58 -11.53
CA GLN A 91 -8.35 0.91 -10.85
C GLN A 91 -8.26 0.66 -9.33
N CYS A 92 -7.13 0.97 -8.73
CA CYS A 92 -6.83 0.66 -7.34
C CYS A 92 -6.25 1.89 -6.62
N GLY A 93 -6.83 2.20 -5.45
CA GLY A 93 -6.33 3.23 -4.56
C GLY A 93 -5.34 2.68 -3.54
N HIS A 94 -5.39 3.21 -2.31
CA HIS A 94 -4.44 2.88 -1.25
C HIS A 94 -4.70 1.53 -0.56
N TRP A 95 -5.95 1.05 -0.58
CA TRP A 95 -6.38 -0.14 0.16
C TRP A 95 -6.40 -1.38 -0.74
N HIS A 96 -5.27 -1.69 -1.38
CA HIS A 96 -5.12 -2.74 -2.39
C HIS A 96 -5.80 -4.06 -2.02
N CYS A 97 -5.53 -4.58 -0.80
CA CYS A 97 -6.08 -5.87 -0.34
C CYS A 97 -7.60 -5.86 -0.15
N VAL A 98 -8.22 -4.67 -0.03
CA VAL A 98 -9.66 -4.50 0.14
C VAL A 98 -10.35 -4.15 -1.17
N GLU A 99 -9.67 -3.36 -2.02
CA GLU A 99 -10.23 -2.88 -3.28
C GLU A 99 -10.15 -3.95 -4.39
N VAL A 100 -8.99 -4.62 -4.50
CA VAL A 100 -8.70 -5.56 -5.59
C VAL A 100 -7.99 -6.83 -5.09
N PRO A 101 -8.58 -7.58 -4.12
CA PRO A 101 -7.91 -8.69 -3.43
C PRO A 101 -7.41 -9.78 -4.39
N GLU A 102 -8.15 -10.07 -5.45
CA GLU A 102 -7.78 -11.09 -6.43
C GLU A 102 -6.54 -10.68 -7.25
N LYS A 103 -6.43 -9.39 -7.61
CA LYS A 103 -5.26 -8.86 -8.31
C LYS A 103 -4.02 -8.92 -7.41
N VAL A 104 -4.18 -8.57 -6.13
CA VAL A 104 -3.11 -8.65 -5.11
C VAL A 104 -2.65 -10.09 -4.93
N ALA A 105 -3.59 -11.03 -4.70
CA ALA A 105 -3.28 -12.44 -4.53
C ALA A 105 -2.52 -13.01 -5.74
N LYS A 106 -2.99 -12.72 -6.96
CA LYS A 106 -2.34 -13.15 -8.20
C LYS A 106 -0.93 -12.57 -8.36
N ALA A 107 -0.74 -11.30 -8.00
CA ALA A 107 0.57 -10.66 -8.09
C ALA A 107 1.57 -11.29 -7.12
N ILE A 108 1.14 -11.57 -5.88
CA ILE A 108 1.97 -12.24 -4.87
C ILE A 108 2.30 -13.66 -5.30
N ASP A 109 1.32 -14.45 -5.72
CA ASP A 109 1.52 -15.82 -6.18
C ASP A 109 2.50 -15.90 -7.36
N SER A 110 2.31 -15.03 -8.35
CA SER A 110 3.21 -14.92 -9.50
C SER A 110 4.65 -14.59 -9.09
N PHE A 111 4.82 -13.64 -8.15
CA PHE A 111 6.15 -13.28 -7.66
C PHE A 111 6.79 -14.42 -6.88
N CYS A 112 6.09 -15.03 -5.93
CA CYS A 112 6.59 -16.16 -5.15
C CYS A 112 6.97 -17.36 -6.03
N SER A 113 6.19 -17.64 -7.06
CA SER A 113 6.48 -18.72 -8.02
C SER A 113 7.70 -18.46 -8.91
N SER A 114 8.18 -17.22 -8.96
CA SER A 114 9.37 -16.81 -9.74
C SER A 114 10.67 -16.84 -8.96
N LEU A 115 10.60 -17.10 -7.64
CA LEU A 115 11.78 -17.15 -6.74
C LEU A 115 12.50 -18.48 -6.81
#